data_13547459b96d0262e3e0b14c56ec8d60
#
_entry.id   13547459b96d0262e3e0b14c56ec8d60
#
_cell.length_a   1.000
_cell.length_b   1.000
_cell.length_c   1.000
_cell.angle_alpha   90.00
_cell.angle_beta   90.00
_cell.angle_gamma   90.00
#
_symmetry.space_group_name_H-M   'P 1'
#
loop_
_entity.id
_entity.type
_entity.pdbx_description
1 polymer ?
#
loop_
_entity_poly.entity_id
_entity_poly.type
_entity_poly.pdbx_seq_one_letter_code
_entity_poly.pdbx_strand_id
1 'polypeptide(L)'
;MARRMNGEGYLHRRADGRWELRVMLGHRDNGKPHYKYFYGRTKREVQEKLSEFQEDMHRGIDMSHRYTFDEWSEIWFENHKSNITPTTQESYRHTLNRIKPFFSGRYIIEIKPYDIEHFLKAQRAQGLSDSYISGFRGMLYQIFHKAEANDLVRKNPVRFAEKMRSNGPKQRKEAFTAEEVKLLMQRLPYDKMGMSIRLMLGTGMRTQELLALEPRHIEEDGSVIHVRQAVNLVKGSVNVGVPKSRDS
;
A
#
# COMPACT_ATOMS: atom_id res chain seq x y z
N MET A 1 -50.70 24.86 3.03
CA MET A 1 -49.25 24.65 2.74
C MET A 1 -48.84 23.28 3.22
N ALA A 2 -48.41 22.40 2.34
CA ALA A 2 -48.04 21.03 2.70
C ALA A 2 -46.75 21.09 3.58
N ARG A 3 -46.80 20.39 4.73
CA ARG A 3 -45.66 20.24 5.65
C ARG A 3 -44.59 19.41 4.96
N ARG A 4 -43.40 19.99 4.69
CA ARG A 4 -42.28 19.26 4.08
C ARG A 4 -41.84 18.11 4.97
N MET A 5 -41.55 16.96 4.37
CA MET A 5 -41.02 15.78 5.12
C MET A 5 -39.63 16.08 5.64
N ASN A 6 -39.31 15.55 6.83
CA ASN A 6 -37.96 15.62 7.40
C ASN A 6 -36.95 14.97 6.43
N GLY A 7 -35.96 15.74 5.97
CA GLY A 7 -34.91 15.23 5.06
C GLY A 7 -34.87 15.88 3.67
N GLU A 8 -35.91 16.61 3.24
CA GLU A 8 -35.96 17.26 1.90
C GLU A 8 -35.07 18.48 1.78
N GLY A 9 -34.58 19.06 2.87
CA GLY A 9 -33.72 20.23 2.89
C GLY A 9 -34.43 21.54 2.47
N TYR A 10 -33.71 22.65 2.58
CA TYR A 10 -34.18 23.97 2.14
C TYR A 10 -33.40 24.42 0.90
N LEU A 11 -34.09 24.49 -0.25
CA LEU A 11 -33.54 24.87 -1.54
C LEU A 11 -33.92 26.32 -1.86
N HIS A 12 -32.93 27.17 -2.15
CA HIS A 12 -33.15 28.54 -2.60
C HIS A 12 -32.07 28.95 -3.61
N ARG A 13 -32.38 30.05 -4.34
CA ARG A 13 -31.41 30.65 -5.25
C ARG A 13 -30.73 31.83 -4.56
N ARG A 14 -29.43 31.84 -4.55
CA ARG A 14 -28.59 32.89 -3.96
C ARG A 14 -28.58 34.13 -4.84
N ALA A 15 -28.17 35.27 -4.29
CA ALA A 15 -28.00 36.51 -5.01
C ALA A 15 -26.93 36.41 -6.13
N ASP A 16 -25.94 35.51 -5.98
CA ASP A 16 -24.91 35.22 -6.99
C ASP A 16 -25.41 34.32 -8.13
N GLY A 17 -26.72 34.02 -8.16
CA GLY A 17 -27.37 33.21 -9.20
C GLY A 17 -27.24 31.70 -9.02
N ARG A 18 -26.41 31.19 -8.09
CA ARG A 18 -26.27 29.78 -7.79
C ARG A 18 -27.43 29.25 -6.95
N TRP A 19 -27.69 27.95 -7.04
CA TRP A 19 -28.61 27.26 -6.17
C TRP A 19 -27.90 26.72 -4.93
N GLU A 20 -28.53 26.88 -3.77
CA GLU A 20 -28.09 26.37 -2.49
C GLU A 20 -29.18 25.47 -1.90
N LEU A 21 -28.80 24.27 -1.47
CA LEU A 21 -29.63 23.36 -0.71
C LEU A 21 -29.01 23.14 0.66
N ARG A 22 -29.78 23.36 1.73
CA ARG A 22 -29.36 23.17 3.10
C ARG A 22 -30.13 22.00 3.72
N VAL A 23 -29.42 21.00 4.25
CA VAL A 23 -29.99 19.84 4.91
C VAL A 23 -29.49 19.81 6.37
N MET A 24 -30.39 19.53 7.28
CA MET A 24 -30.05 19.36 8.70
C MET A 24 -29.57 17.93 8.93
N LEU A 25 -28.36 17.77 9.50
CA LEU A 25 -27.76 16.46 9.83
C LEU A 25 -28.00 16.05 11.27
N GLY A 26 -28.42 16.97 12.15
CA GLY A 26 -28.60 16.74 13.58
C GLY A 26 -28.22 17.96 14.38
N HIS A 27 -27.83 17.74 15.65
CA HIS A 27 -27.33 18.81 16.51
C HIS A 27 -25.86 18.53 16.88
N ARG A 28 -25.09 19.60 17.05
CA ARG A 28 -23.73 19.52 17.60
C ARG A 28 -23.78 19.31 19.11
N ASP A 29 -22.67 18.93 19.74
CA ASP A 29 -22.55 18.75 21.20
C ASP A 29 -22.99 19.95 22.03
N ASN A 30 -22.94 21.15 21.45
CA ASN A 30 -23.41 22.40 22.03
C ASN A 30 -24.90 22.67 21.79
N GLY A 31 -25.68 21.71 21.33
CA GLY A 31 -27.12 21.79 21.05
C GLY A 31 -27.51 22.59 19.80
N LYS A 32 -26.55 23.21 19.06
CA LYS A 32 -26.84 23.97 17.87
C LYS A 32 -27.07 23.04 16.67
N PRO A 33 -28.02 23.36 15.76
CA PRO A 33 -28.27 22.55 14.57
C PRO A 33 -27.04 22.48 13.66
N HIS A 34 -26.73 21.26 13.18
CA HIS A 34 -25.67 21.00 12.23
C HIS A 34 -26.26 20.88 10.83
N TYR A 35 -25.84 21.77 9.92
CA TYR A 35 -26.31 21.80 8.54
C TYR A 35 -25.20 21.44 7.57
N LYS A 36 -25.59 20.72 6.50
CA LYS A 36 -24.79 20.51 5.29
C LYS A 36 -25.34 21.37 4.16
N TYR A 37 -24.46 22.00 3.40
CA TYR A 37 -24.82 22.88 2.28
C TYR A 37 -24.31 22.27 0.99
N PHE A 38 -25.16 22.30 -0.04
CA PHE A 38 -24.85 21.88 -1.40
C PHE A 38 -25.05 23.06 -2.34
N TYR A 39 -24.10 23.27 -3.26
CA TYR A 39 -24.13 24.37 -4.20
C TYR A 39 -24.07 23.86 -5.64
N GLY A 40 -24.80 24.51 -6.56
CA GLY A 40 -24.81 24.16 -7.97
C GLY A 40 -25.33 25.29 -8.84
N ARG A 41 -25.06 25.20 -10.14
CA ARG A 41 -25.57 26.19 -11.13
C ARG A 41 -27.04 25.91 -11.45
N THR A 42 -27.51 24.68 -11.29
CA THR A 42 -28.90 24.26 -11.55
C THR A 42 -29.51 23.56 -10.34
N LYS A 43 -30.84 23.56 -10.24
CA LYS A 43 -31.57 22.78 -9.23
C LYS A 43 -31.23 21.30 -9.30
N ARG A 44 -31.15 20.76 -10.52
CA ARG A 44 -30.86 19.36 -10.78
C ARG A 44 -29.49 18.95 -10.22
N GLU A 45 -28.47 19.73 -10.49
CA GLU A 45 -27.10 19.50 -9.97
C GLU A 45 -27.07 19.42 -8.43
N VAL A 46 -27.82 20.31 -7.77
CA VAL A 46 -27.86 20.32 -6.30
C VAL A 46 -28.67 19.14 -5.74
N GLN A 47 -29.72 18.71 -6.43
CA GLN A 47 -30.48 17.53 -6.07
C GLN A 47 -29.71 16.24 -6.29
N GLU A 48 -28.94 16.13 -7.37
CA GLU A 48 -28.03 15.01 -7.63
C GLU A 48 -26.98 14.89 -6.50
N LYS A 49 -26.36 15.99 -6.11
CA LYS A 49 -25.43 16.05 -4.96
C LYS A 49 -26.08 15.64 -3.63
N LEU A 50 -27.36 16.01 -3.43
CA LEU A 50 -28.10 15.57 -2.25
C LEU A 50 -28.37 14.06 -2.29
N SER A 51 -28.83 13.53 -3.44
CA SER A 51 -29.09 12.10 -3.58
C SER A 51 -27.83 11.26 -3.35
N GLU A 52 -26.70 11.68 -3.93
CA GLU A 52 -25.41 11.03 -3.67
C GLU A 52 -25.04 11.03 -2.18
N PHE A 53 -25.22 12.18 -1.51
CA PHE A 53 -24.97 12.30 -0.09
C PHE A 53 -25.91 11.43 0.75
N GLN A 54 -27.21 11.38 0.42
CA GLN A 54 -28.19 10.54 1.11
C GLN A 54 -27.88 9.05 0.91
N GLU A 55 -27.47 8.64 -0.31
CA GLU A 55 -27.03 7.27 -0.57
C GLU A 55 -25.78 6.91 0.25
N ASP A 56 -24.83 7.83 0.41
CA ASP A 56 -23.64 7.61 1.20
C ASP A 56 -23.97 7.48 2.70
N MET A 57 -24.89 8.32 3.21
CA MET A 57 -25.43 8.17 4.57
C MET A 57 -26.21 6.87 4.79
N HIS A 58 -27.05 6.46 3.83
CA HIS A 58 -27.79 5.18 3.93
C HIS A 58 -26.87 3.95 3.90
N ARG A 59 -25.69 4.08 3.31
CA ARG A 59 -24.66 3.04 3.28
C ARG A 59 -23.72 3.07 4.48
N GLY A 60 -24.00 3.92 5.48
CA GLY A 60 -23.19 4.01 6.70
C GLY A 60 -21.84 4.67 6.53
N ILE A 61 -21.58 5.38 5.39
CA ILE A 61 -20.34 6.12 5.22
C ILE A 61 -20.30 7.24 6.24
N ASP A 62 -19.39 7.12 7.21
CA ASP A 62 -19.20 8.15 8.24
C ASP A 62 -18.56 9.41 7.63
N MET A 63 -19.40 10.34 7.23
CA MET A 63 -18.99 11.65 6.69
C MET A 63 -18.52 12.62 7.76
N SER A 64 -18.62 12.25 9.06
CA SER A 64 -18.18 13.08 10.18
C SER A 64 -16.67 13.09 10.35
N HIS A 65 -15.98 12.00 9.96
CA HIS A 65 -14.54 11.86 10.01
C HIS A 65 -13.97 11.71 8.59
N ARG A 66 -13.50 12.82 8.01
CA ARG A 66 -12.79 12.81 6.72
C ARG A 66 -11.31 12.63 6.97
N TYR A 67 -10.81 11.43 6.72
CA TYR A 67 -9.38 11.18 6.76
C TYR A 67 -8.69 11.68 5.50
N THR A 68 -7.56 12.37 5.67
CA THR A 68 -6.60 12.58 4.60
C THR A 68 -5.88 11.25 4.29
N PHE A 69 -5.24 11.19 3.12
CA PHE A 69 -4.43 10.02 2.77
C PHE A 69 -3.30 9.79 3.79
N ASP A 70 -2.69 10.86 4.27
CA ASP A 70 -1.62 10.80 5.28
C ASP A 70 -2.11 10.16 6.58
N GLU A 71 -3.23 10.64 7.13
CA GLU A 71 -3.82 10.12 8.36
C GLU A 71 -4.24 8.66 8.23
N TRP A 72 -5.03 8.34 7.19
CA TRP A 72 -5.52 6.99 6.99
C TRP A 72 -4.40 5.98 6.72
N SER A 73 -3.40 6.36 5.93
CA SER A 73 -2.30 5.46 5.62
C SER A 73 -1.42 5.14 6.83
N GLU A 74 -1.28 6.05 7.81
CA GLU A 74 -0.62 5.74 9.08
C GLU A 74 -1.47 4.81 9.95
N ILE A 75 -2.76 5.11 10.10
CA ILE A 75 -3.70 4.23 10.83
C ILE A 75 -3.69 2.82 10.23
N TRP A 76 -3.73 2.73 8.89
CA TRP A 76 -3.63 1.46 8.18
C TRP A 76 -2.31 0.75 8.46
N PHE A 77 -1.19 1.47 8.42
CA PHE A 77 0.13 0.88 8.66
C PHE A 77 0.25 0.34 10.08
N GLU A 78 -0.13 1.10 11.08
CA GLU A 78 -0.06 0.72 12.48
C GLU A 78 -0.95 -0.48 12.81
N ASN A 79 -2.19 -0.49 12.34
CA ASN A 79 -3.15 -1.54 12.66
C ASN A 79 -2.97 -2.83 11.86
N HIS A 80 -2.41 -2.75 10.63
CA HIS A 80 -2.37 -3.91 9.74
C HIS A 80 -0.95 -4.38 9.39
N LYS A 81 0.08 -3.67 9.83
CA LYS A 81 1.49 -3.99 9.56
C LYS A 81 2.36 -4.10 10.82
N SER A 82 1.76 -4.07 12.00
CA SER A 82 2.46 -4.26 13.28
C SER A 82 2.99 -5.69 13.48
N ASN A 83 2.26 -6.70 12.98
CA ASN A 83 2.55 -8.13 13.20
C ASN A 83 3.39 -8.78 12.09
N ILE A 84 4.10 -8.00 11.28
CA ILE A 84 5.00 -8.51 10.24
C ILE A 84 6.46 -8.32 10.67
N THR A 85 7.39 -9.05 10.03
CA THR A 85 8.82 -8.96 10.37
C THR A 85 9.34 -7.52 10.22
N PRO A 86 10.32 -7.10 11.06
CA PRO A 86 10.88 -5.74 11.01
C PRO A 86 11.39 -5.34 9.63
N THR A 87 12.05 -6.24 8.90
CA THR A 87 12.49 -6.02 7.50
C THR A 87 11.33 -5.74 6.55
N THR A 88 10.23 -6.45 6.73
CA THR A 88 9.03 -6.24 5.92
C THR A 88 8.36 -4.91 6.28
N GLN A 89 8.29 -4.57 7.58
CA GLN A 89 7.78 -3.25 8.02
C GLN A 89 8.57 -2.10 7.40
N GLU A 90 9.90 -2.19 7.42
CA GLU A 90 10.78 -1.19 6.82
C GLU A 90 10.52 -1.03 5.31
N SER A 91 10.39 -2.14 4.59
CA SER A 91 10.04 -2.13 3.17
C SER A 91 8.68 -1.47 2.89
N TYR A 92 7.66 -1.78 3.70
CA TYR A 92 6.35 -1.11 3.62
C TYR A 92 6.46 0.38 3.92
N ARG A 93 7.20 0.76 4.98
CA ARG A 93 7.40 2.17 5.36
C ARG A 93 8.10 2.95 4.25
N HIS A 94 9.16 2.39 3.68
CA HIS A 94 9.87 3.00 2.55
C HIS A 94 8.93 3.22 1.35
N THR A 95 8.14 2.21 1.01
CA THR A 95 7.18 2.31 -0.10
C THR A 95 6.10 3.37 0.19
N LEU A 96 5.58 3.40 1.43
CA LEU A 96 4.57 4.38 1.85
C LEU A 96 5.11 5.81 1.80
N ASN A 97 6.34 6.03 2.25
CA ASN A 97 7.00 7.33 2.20
C ASN A 97 7.18 7.86 0.77
N ARG A 98 7.25 7.00 -0.23
CA ARG A 98 7.25 7.41 -1.65
C ARG A 98 5.86 7.73 -2.19
N ILE A 99 4.83 7.09 -1.67
CA ILE A 99 3.44 7.31 -2.09
C ILE A 99 2.87 8.60 -1.48
N LYS A 100 3.11 8.82 -0.19
CA LYS A 100 2.54 9.92 0.59
C LYS A 100 2.67 11.30 -0.05
N PRO A 101 3.85 11.75 -0.52
CA PRO A 101 3.99 13.09 -1.06
C PRO A 101 3.07 13.41 -2.24
N PHE A 102 2.67 12.38 -3.00
CA PHE A 102 1.78 12.56 -4.15
C PHE A 102 0.31 12.79 -3.74
N PHE A 103 -0.11 12.18 -2.64
CA PHE A 103 -1.49 12.26 -2.15
C PHE A 103 -1.64 13.12 -0.89
N SER A 104 -0.55 13.73 -0.40
CA SER A 104 -0.53 14.49 0.84
C SER A 104 -1.60 15.59 0.88
N GLY A 105 -2.28 15.70 2.03
CA GLY A 105 -3.35 16.66 2.26
C GLY A 105 -4.67 16.38 1.52
N ARG A 106 -4.74 15.39 0.64
CA ARG A 106 -5.97 15.02 -0.06
C ARG A 106 -6.81 14.06 0.79
N TYR A 107 -8.11 14.28 0.82
CA TYR A 107 -9.03 13.34 1.45
C TYR A 107 -9.13 12.03 0.66
N ILE A 108 -9.11 10.88 1.35
CA ILE A 108 -9.15 9.56 0.69
C ILE A 108 -10.40 9.35 -0.18
N ILE A 109 -11.52 9.94 0.20
CA ILE A 109 -12.79 9.87 -0.55
C ILE A 109 -12.71 10.61 -1.91
N GLU A 110 -11.80 11.57 -2.04
CA GLU A 110 -11.61 12.39 -3.24
C GLU A 110 -10.63 11.78 -4.24
N ILE A 111 -9.86 10.76 -3.82
CA ILE A 111 -8.90 10.10 -4.69
C ILE A 111 -9.62 9.17 -5.65
N LYS A 112 -9.46 9.44 -6.96
CA LYS A 112 -10.14 8.74 -8.05
C LYS A 112 -9.20 7.77 -8.79
N PRO A 113 -9.71 6.84 -9.60
CA PRO A 113 -8.87 5.95 -10.42
C PRO A 113 -7.82 6.68 -11.26
N TYR A 114 -8.19 7.82 -11.85
CA TYR A 114 -7.26 8.67 -12.61
C TYR A 114 -6.05 9.12 -11.78
N ASP A 115 -6.24 9.49 -10.52
CA ASP A 115 -5.14 9.92 -9.64
C ASP A 115 -4.14 8.79 -9.40
N ILE A 116 -4.66 7.56 -9.22
CA ILE A 116 -3.82 6.36 -9.09
C ILE A 116 -3.00 6.13 -10.37
N GLU A 117 -3.63 6.22 -11.53
CA GLU A 117 -2.96 6.07 -12.82
C GLU A 117 -1.88 7.14 -13.04
N HIS A 118 -2.23 8.39 -12.70
CA HIS A 118 -1.29 9.51 -12.81
C HIS A 118 -0.06 9.31 -11.91
N PHE A 119 -0.27 8.90 -10.66
CA PHE A 119 0.82 8.55 -9.76
C PHE A 119 1.73 7.46 -10.35
N LEU A 120 1.14 6.33 -10.81
CA LEU A 120 1.91 5.21 -11.34
C LEU A 120 2.68 5.60 -12.61
N LYS A 121 2.07 6.39 -13.51
CA LYS A 121 2.73 6.94 -14.70
C LYS A 121 3.89 7.86 -14.34
N ALA A 122 3.71 8.74 -13.35
CA ALA A 122 4.77 9.63 -12.86
C ALA A 122 5.95 8.84 -12.28
N GLN A 123 5.70 7.78 -11.50
CA GLN A 123 6.75 6.92 -10.97
C GLN A 123 7.51 6.17 -12.08
N ARG A 124 6.79 5.72 -13.11
CA ARG A 124 7.43 5.08 -14.28
C ARG A 124 8.30 6.06 -15.06
N ALA A 125 7.87 7.30 -15.24
CA ALA A 125 8.64 8.34 -15.91
C ALA A 125 9.97 8.67 -15.18
N GLN A 126 10.04 8.40 -13.86
CA GLN A 126 11.26 8.47 -13.06
C GLN A 126 12.20 7.25 -13.24
N GLY A 127 11.89 6.33 -14.15
CA GLY A 127 12.74 5.16 -14.45
C GLY A 127 12.55 3.97 -13.51
N LEU A 128 11.50 3.95 -12.67
CA LEU A 128 11.26 2.82 -11.79
C LEU A 128 10.79 1.59 -12.55
N SER A 129 11.27 0.41 -12.12
CA SER A 129 10.93 -0.87 -12.74
C SER A 129 9.45 -1.23 -12.59
N ASP A 130 8.94 -2.05 -13.50
CA ASP A 130 7.55 -2.56 -13.45
C ASP A 130 7.24 -3.29 -12.14
N SER A 131 8.23 -3.90 -11.50
CA SER A 131 8.08 -4.56 -10.19
C SER A 131 7.78 -3.53 -9.10
N TYR A 132 8.49 -2.39 -9.08
CA TYR A 132 8.22 -1.29 -8.14
C TYR A 132 6.83 -0.69 -8.37
N ILE A 133 6.46 -0.44 -9.63
CA ILE A 133 5.15 0.09 -9.99
C ILE A 133 4.03 -0.85 -9.54
N SER A 134 4.21 -2.15 -9.72
CA SER A 134 3.29 -3.18 -9.23
C SER A 134 3.19 -3.18 -7.70
N GLY A 135 4.32 -2.99 -7.01
CA GLY A 135 4.38 -2.86 -5.54
C GLY A 135 3.59 -1.65 -5.03
N PHE A 136 3.75 -0.48 -5.64
CA PHE A 136 2.95 0.72 -5.30
C PHE A 136 1.45 0.48 -5.49
N ARG A 137 1.06 -0.09 -6.64
CA ARG A 137 -0.34 -0.43 -6.90
C ARG A 137 -0.88 -1.40 -5.85
N GLY A 138 -0.10 -2.43 -5.50
CA GLY A 138 -0.48 -3.42 -4.48
C GLY A 138 -0.68 -2.80 -3.10
N MET A 139 0.19 -1.87 -2.70
CA MET A 139 0.05 -1.15 -1.43
C MET A 139 -1.15 -0.22 -1.42
N LEU A 140 -1.33 0.60 -2.46
CA LEU A 140 -2.51 1.45 -2.61
C LEU A 140 -3.80 0.63 -2.57
N TYR A 141 -3.82 -0.53 -3.25
CA TYR A 141 -4.95 -1.44 -3.20
C TYR A 141 -5.29 -1.89 -1.77
N GLN A 142 -4.28 -2.25 -0.96
CA GLN A 142 -4.50 -2.68 0.43
C GLN A 142 -5.01 -1.52 1.31
N ILE A 143 -4.45 -0.31 1.17
CA ILE A 143 -4.88 0.88 1.90
C ILE A 143 -6.34 1.20 1.61
N PHE A 144 -6.71 1.28 0.32
CA PHE A 144 -8.09 1.58 -0.09
C PHE A 144 -9.07 0.42 0.13
N HIS A 145 -8.61 -0.83 0.10
CA HIS A 145 -9.45 -1.98 0.45
C HIS A 145 -9.87 -1.94 1.92
N LYS A 146 -8.95 -1.54 2.80
CA LYS A 146 -9.28 -1.35 4.23
C LYS A 146 -10.11 -0.10 4.47
N ALA A 147 -9.92 0.97 3.69
CA ALA A 147 -10.80 2.13 3.72
C ALA A 147 -12.23 1.79 3.28
N GLU A 148 -12.38 1.00 2.22
CA GLU A 148 -13.68 0.48 1.75
C GLU A 148 -14.36 -0.41 2.80
N ALA A 149 -13.60 -1.29 3.47
CA ALA A 149 -14.10 -2.18 4.52
C ALA A 149 -14.49 -1.45 5.83
N ASN A 150 -14.06 -0.21 6.01
CA ASN A 150 -14.42 0.66 7.13
C ASN A 150 -15.37 1.80 6.69
N ASP A 151 -16.02 1.67 5.54
CA ASP A 151 -16.97 2.63 4.98
C ASP A 151 -16.45 4.08 4.83
N LEU A 152 -15.12 4.24 4.74
CA LEU A 152 -14.48 5.54 4.53
C LEU A 152 -14.47 5.97 3.06
N VAL A 153 -14.59 5.01 2.15
CA VAL A 153 -14.72 5.21 0.71
C VAL A 153 -15.76 4.25 0.13
N ARG A 154 -16.53 4.70 -0.86
CA ARG A 154 -17.58 3.87 -1.51
C ARG A 154 -17.01 2.64 -2.23
N LYS A 155 -15.88 2.83 -2.89
CA LYS A 155 -15.22 1.81 -3.73
C LYS A 155 -13.72 2.05 -3.72
N ASN A 156 -12.98 0.97 -3.76
CA ASN A 156 -11.53 1.05 -3.90
C ASN A 156 -11.16 1.58 -5.32
N PRO A 157 -10.59 2.80 -5.45
CA PRO A 157 -10.29 3.39 -6.75
C PRO A 157 -9.24 2.60 -7.54
N VAL A 158 -8.38 1.84 -6.87
CA VAL A 158 -7.32 1.05 -7.51
C VAL A 158 -7.89 -0.11 -8.33
N ARG A 159 -9.10 -0.60 -8.01
CA ARG A 159 -9.78 -1.64 -8.82
C ARG A 159 -10.11 -1.17 -10.22
N PHE A 160 -10.45 0.11 -10.35
CA PHE A 160 -10.92 0.72 -11.60
C PHE A 160 -9.81 1.45 -12.35
N ALA A 161 -8.65 1.68 -11.70
CA ALA A 161 -7.48 2.23 -12.36
C ALA A 161 -6.90 1.22 -13.36
N GLU A 162 -6.56 1.70 -14.55
CA GLU A 162 -5.99 0.88 -15.61
C GLU A 162 -4.67 0.24 -15.16
N LYS A 163 -4.50 -1.06 -15.48
CA LYS A 163 -3.21 -1.73 -15.26
C LYS A 163 -2.21 -1.27 -16.32
N MET A 164 -1.10 -0.74 -15.87
CA MET A 164 -0.02 -0.41 -16.77
C MET A 164 0.56 -1.68 -17.41
N ARG A 165 0.66 -1.70 -18.73
CA ARG A 165 1.33 -2.79 -19.46
C ARG A 165 2.82 -2.75 -19.16
N SER A 166 3.47 -3.91 -19.09
CA SER A 166 4.92 -4.01 -18.95
C SER A 166 5.62 -3.44 -20.18
N ASN A 167 6.72 -2.70 -19.97
CA ASN A 167 7.53 -2.14 -21.05
C ASN A 167 8.57 -3.16 -21.56
N GLY A 168 8.10 -4.28 -22.06
CA GLY A 168 8.98 -5.26 -22.72
C GLY A 168 8.87 -6.68 -22.14
N PRO A 169 9.55 -7.63 -22.75
CA PRO A 169 9.56 -9.01 -22.28
C PRO A 169 10.21 -9.07 -20.90
N LYS A 170 9.58 -9.82 -19.97
CA LYS A 170 10.21 -10.13 -18.68
C LYS A 170 11.51 -10.87 -18.97
N GLN A 171 12.65 -10.25 -18.71
CA GLN A 171 13.91 -10.98 -18.67
C GLN A 171 13.78 -12.09 -17.63
N ARG A 172 13.72 -13.33 -18.08
CA ARG A 172 13.87 -14.47 -17.19
C ARG A 172 15.32 -14.48 -16.70
N LYS A 173 15.48 -14.44 -15.39
CA LYS A 173 16.79 -14.75 -14.81
C LYS A 173 17.00 -16.24 -15.01
N GLU A 174 17.94 -16.58 -15.86
CA GLU A 174 18.32 -17.96 -16.07
C GLU A 174 19.23 -18.40 -14.92
N ALA A 175 19.08 -19.64 -14.50
CA ALA A 175 20.03 -20.26 -13.58
C ALA A 175 21.33 -20.58 -14.34
N PHE A 176 22.45 -20.62 -13.62
CA PHE A 176 23.70 -21.08 -14.20
C PHE A 176 23.57 -22.52 -14.72
N THR A 177 24.14 -22.77 -15.88
CA THR A 177 24.28 -24.14 -16.40
C THR A 177 25.34 -24.92 -15.59
N ALA A 178 25.33 -26.24 -15.68
CA ALA A 178 26.32 -27.09 -15.01
C ALA A 178 27.76 -26.73 -15.42
N GLU A 179 27.98 -26.39 -16.68
CA GLU A 179 29.27 -25.98 -17.23
C GLU A 179 29.72 -24.64 -16.64
N GLU A 180 28.81 -23.66 -16.55
CA GLU A 180 29.08 -22.36 -15.93
C GLU A 180 29.40 -22.50 -14.45
N VAL A 181 28.66 -23.33 -13.70
CA VAL A 181 28.95 -23.63 -12.29
C VAL A 181 30.33 -24.26 -12.16
N LYS A 182 30.67 -25.23 -13.00
CA LYS A 182 31.99 -25.90 -12.99
C LYS A 182 33.12 -24.90 -13.23
N LEU A 183 32.96 -24.04 -14.25
CA LEU A 183 33.95 -23.02 -14.58
C LEU A 183 34.09 -21.99 -13.45
N LEU A 184 32.99 -21.57 -12.84
CA LEU A 184 32.97 -20.66 -11.70
C LEU A 184 33.72 -21.27 -10.51
N MET A 185 33.40 -22.51 -10.16
CA MET A 185 34.08 -23.24 -9.06
C MET A 185 35.59 -23.37 -9.27
N GLN A 186 36.08 -23.52 -10.49
CA GLN A 186 37.51 -23.60 -10.80
C GLN A 186 38.21 -22.25 -10.65
N ARG A 187 37.53 -21.14 -10.96
CA ARG A 187 38.10 -19.79 -11.00
C ARG A 187 37.97 -19.01 -9.71
N LEU A 188 37.06 -19.40 -8.81
CA LEU A 188 36.89 -18.71 -7.53
C LEU A 188 38.18 -18.81 -6.69
N PRO A 189 38.64 -17.73 -6.05
CA PRO A 189 39.78 -17.77 -5.14
C PRO A 189 39.44 -18.56 -3.88
N TYR A 190 40.47 -19.02 -3.17
CA TYR A 190 40.35 -19.70 -1.87
C TYR A 190 40.42 -18.68 -0.71
N ASP A 191 39.65 -17.60 -0.85
CA ASP A 191 39.46 -16.61 0.20
C ASP A 191 38.04 -16.72 0.81
N LYS A 192 37.72 -15.84 1.76
CA LYS A 192 36.41 -15.83 2.43
C LYS A 192 35.25 -15.73 1.44
N MET A 193 35.37 -14.87 0.42
CA MET A 193 34.32 -14.65 -0.57
C MET A 193 34.14 -15.89 -1.48
N GLY A 194 35.24 -16.39 -2.03
CA GLY A 194 35.20 -17.57 -2.90
C GLY A 194 34.72 -18.82 -2.18
N MET A 195 35.09 -19.03 -0.92
CA MET A 195 34.58 -20.12 -0.09
C MET A 195 33.09 -19.95 0.20
N SER A 196 32.61 -18.74 0.47
CA SER A 196 31.21 -18.42 0.67
C SER A 196 30.36 -18.78 -0.58
N ILE A 197 30.86 -18.40 -1.76
CA ILE A 197 30.18 -18.70 -3.03
C ILE A 197 30.16 -20.21 -3.31
N ARG A 198 31.27 -20.91 -3.05
CA ARG A 198 31.33 -22.38 -3.18
C ARG A 198 30.29 -23.05 -2.30
N LEU A 199 30.19 -22.63 -1.04
CA LEU A 199 29.25 -23.20 -0.10
C LEU A 199 27.79 -22.95 -0.55
N MET A 200 27.48 -21.72 -0.98
CA MET A 200 26.14 -21.43 -1.53
C MET A 200 25.80 -22.22 -2.78
N LEU A 201 26.76 -22.39 -3.71
CA LEU A 201 26.55 -23.18 -4.91
C LEU A 201 26.37 -24.69 -4.61
N GLY A 202 27.11 -25.22 -3.65
CA GLY A 202 27.05 -26.63 -3.27
C GLY A 202 25.82 -27.01 -2.44
N THR A 203 25.31 -26.08 -1.63
CA THR A 203 24.22 -26.34 -0.67
C THR A 203 22.87 -25.73 -1.06
N GLY A 204 22.86 -24.73 -1.96
CA GLY A 204 21.67 -23.94 -2.25
C GLY A 204 21.28 -22.97 -1.14
N MET A 205 22.13 -22.76 -0.15
CA MET A 205 21.89 -21.87 1.00
C MET A 205 21.75 -20.41 0.55
N ARG A 206 20.83 -19.68 1.18
CA ARG A 206 20.67 -18.25 0.91
C ARG A 206 21.79 -17.44 1.57
N THR A 207 22.16 -16.30 0.98
CA THR A 207 23.22 -15.43 1.55
C THR A 207 22.99 -15.09 3.03
N GLN A 208 21.76 -14.85 3.45
CA GLN A 208 21.41 -14.51 4.84
C GLN A 208 21.57 -15.72 5.79
N GLU A 209 21.34 -16.92 5.31
CA GLU A 209 21.54 -18.18 6.05
C GLU A 209 23.03 -18.49 6.18
N LEU A 210 23.79 -18.31 5.10
CA LEU A 210 25.25 -18.43 5.13
C LEU A 210 25.90 -17.47 6.13
N LEU A 211 25.49 -16.20 6.14
CA LEU A 211 26.04 -15.20 7.06
C LEU A 211 25.70 -15.47 8.53
N ALA A 212 24.69 -16.30 8.80
CA ALA A 212 24.32 -16.74 10.15
C ALA A 212 24.92 -18.09 10.52
N LEU A 213 25.69 -18.73 9.61
CA LEU A 213 26.26 -20.06 9.85
C LEU A 213 27.38 -19.98 10.88
N GLU A 214 27.34 -20.85 11.86
CA GLU A 214 28.35 -21.01 12.90
C GLU A 214 28.93 -22.44 12.88
N PRO A 215 30.16 -22.68 13.38
CA PRO A 215 30.75 -24.02 13.41
C PRO A 215 29.87 -25.07 14.07
N ARG A 216 29.13 -24.70 15.12
CA ARG A 216 28.19 -25.63 15.83
C ARG A 216 26.99 -26.10 14.98
N HIS A 217 26.80 -25.47 13.82
CA HIS A 217 25.73 -25.86 12.88
C HIS A 217 26.20 -26.88 11.85
N ILE A 218 27.47 -27.27 11.89
CA ILE A 218 28.09 -28.26 10.99
C ILE A 218 28.42 -29.47 11.83
N GLU A 219 28.03 -30.67 11.40
CA GLU A 219 28.43 -31.91 12.07
C GLU A 219 29.95 -32.09 11.99
N GLU A 220 30.52 -32.81 12.97
CA GLU A 220 31.98 -32.94 13.10
C GLU A 220 32.65 -33.56 11.87
N ASP A 221 31.94 -34.46 11.18
CA ASP A 221 32.40 -35.10 9.94
C ASP A 221 32.16 -34.21 8.68
N GLY A 222 31.50 -33.07 8.85
CA GLY A 222 31.17 -32.18 7.77
C GLY A 222 30.04 -32.65 6.82
N SER A 223 29.37 -33.74 7.16
CA SER A 223 28.36 -34.38 6.29
C SER A 223 27.04 -33.62 6.25
N VAL A 224 26.69 -32.91 7.33
CA VAL A 224 25.41 -32.19 7.48
C VAL A 224 25.62 -30.77 7.96
N ILE A 225 24.88 -29.86 7.34
CA ILE A 225 24.78 -28.47 7.74
C ILE A 225 23.34 -28.17 8.16
N HIS A 226 23.15 -27.72 9.39
CA HIS A 226 21.88 -27.36 9.95
C HIS A 226 21.61 -25.85 9.77
N VAL A 227 20.70 -25.48 8.87
CA VAL A 227 20.30 -24.08 8.65
C VAL A 227 19.26 -23.68 9.69
N ARG A 228 19.71 -23.12 10.81
CA ARG A 228 18.86 -22.76 11.97
C ARG A 228 18.59 -21.27 12.09
N GLN A 229 19.41 -20.45 11.45
CA GLN A 229 19.40 -18.99 11.60
C GLN A 229 19.61 -18.29 10.28
N ALA A 230 19.15 -17.05 10.19
CA ALA A 230 19.42 -16.15 9.09
C ALA A 230 19.69 -14.72 9.60
N VAL A 231 20.65 -14.04 9.00
CA VAL A 231 20.97 -12.65 9.30
C VAL A 231 20.00 -11.75 8.54
N ASN A 232 19.38 -10.80 9.24
CA ASN A 232 18.57 -9.75 8.66
C ASN A 232 19.15 -8.39 9.00
N LEU A 233 19.23 -7.50 8.00
CA LEU A 233 19.63 -6.12 8.20
C LEU A 233 18.38 -5.26 8.36
N VAL A 234 18.22 -4.61 9.52
CA VAL A 234 17.10 -3.71 9.82
C VAL A 234 17.68 -2.40 10.33
N LYS A 235 17.40 -1.30 9.64
CA LYS A 235 17.86 0.05 9.99
C LYS A 235 19.39 0.12 10.22
N GLY A 236 20.16 -0.61 9.42
CA GLY A 236 21.61 -0.69 9.55
C GLY A 236 22.12 -1.61 10.67
N SER A 237 21.25 -2.21 11.48
CA SER A 237 21.61 -3.16 12.53
C SER A 237 21.44 -4.60 12.05
N VAL A 238 22.42 -5.43 12.41
CA VAL A 238 22.39 -6.87 12.12
C VAL A 238 21.53 -7.57 13.17
N ASN A 239 20.49 -8.27 12.71
CA ASN A 239 19.63 -9.09 13.56
C ASN A 239 19.71 -10.54 13.08
N VAL A 240 19.92 -11.47 14.02
CA VAL A 240 19.88 -12.91 13.75
C VAL A 240 18.52 -13.42 14.15
N GLY A 241 17.86 -14.13 13.27
CA GLY A 241 16.52 -14.69 13.48
C GLY A 241 16.31 -16.02 12.78
N VAL A 242 15.09 -16.52 12.83
CA VAL A 242 14.70 -17.76 12.18
C VAL A 242 14.72 -17.59 10.65
N PRO A 243 15.13 -18.61 9.87
CA PRO A 243 15.06 -18.61 8.42
C PRO A 243 13.64 -18.36 7.90
N LYS A 244 13.53 -17.82 6.69
CA LYS A 244 12.24 -17.43 6.08
C LYS A 244 11.28 -18.60 5.84
N SER A 245 11.80 -19.79 5.62
CA SER A 245 11.02 -21.05 5.50
C SER A 245 11.51 -22.05 6.53
N ARG A 246 10.57 -22.80 7.16
CA ARG A 246 10.90 -23.86 8.13
C ARG A 246 11.53 -25.08 7.48
N ASP A 247 11.36 -25.24 6.17
CA ASP A 247 11.82 -26.38 5.36
C ASP A 247 13.05 -26.01 4.49
N SER A 248 13.90 -25.13 5.00
CA SER A 248 15.17 -24.74 4.34
C SER A 248 16.31 -25.53 4.89
#